data_64dade22bd3e8f6f5898ab1f3d601831
#
_entry.id   64dade22bd3e8f6f5898ab1f3d601831
#
_cell.length_a   1.000
_cell.length_b   1.000
_cell.length_c   1.000
_cell.angle_alpha   90.00
_cell.angle_beta   90.00
_cell.angle_gamma   90.00
#
_symmetry.space_group_name_H-M   'P 1'
#
loop_
_entity.id
_entity.type
_entity.pdbx_description
1 polymer ?
#
loop_
_entity_poly.entity_id
_entity_poly.type
_entity_poly.pdbx_seq_one_letter_code
_entity_poly.pdbx_strand_id
1 'polypeptide(L)'
;MLFARDKGTEVETAVCRYLQKQGLKLLTRNYHSRGGEIDLIMQHGTVLVFIEVRFRRSSAYGTAAETVTRTKQRRLIHTAEQYLQRHRIQHDSCRFDVVGVSLANSGYEMQWIQNAFEQG
;
A
#
# COMPACT_ATOMS: atom_id res chain seq x y z
N MET A 1 -6.57 -24.16 8.86
CA MET A 1 -5.89 -23.11 9.65
C MET A 1 -5.15 -22.15 8.74
N LEU A 2 -5.41 -20.87 8.92
CA LEU A 2 -4.69 -19.86 8.15
C LEU A 2 -3.46 -19.40 8.94
N PHE A 3 -2.33 -19.42 8.28
CA PHE A 3 -1.12 -18.83 8.83
C PHE A 3 -1.20 -17.30 8.70
N ALA A 4 -0.46 -16.57 9.52
CA ALA A 4 -0.43 -15.11 9.47
C ALA A 4 -0.11 -14.59 8.07
N ARG A 5 0.76 -15.30 7.35
CA ARG A 5 1.13 -14.99 5.96
C ARG A 5 -0.07 -15.09 5.01
N ASP A 6 -0.90 -16.11 5.17
CA ASP A 6 -2.10 -16.29 4.33
C ASP A 6 -3.10 -15.18 4.59
N LYS A 7 -3.25 -14.78 5.86
CA LYS A 7 -4.13 -13.70 6.22
C LYS A 7 -3.66 -12.36 5.64
N GLY A 8 -2.36 -12.12 5.63
CA GLY A 8 -1.79 -10.93 4.99
C GLY A 8 -2.09 -10.89 3.51
N THR A 9 -1.93 -12.02 2.82
CA THR A 9 -2.23 -12.13 1.39
C THR A 9 -3.72 -11.89 1.12
N GLU A 10 -4.59 -12.43 1.97
CA GLU A 10 -6.03 -12.23 1.85
C GLU A 10 -6.41 -10.76 2.00
N VAL A 11 -5.84 -10.08 2.98
CA VAL A 11 -6.10 -8.66 3.21
C VAL A 11 -5.60 -7.82 2.04
N GLU A 12 -4.39 -8.12 1.55
CA GLU A 12 -3.83 -7.41 0.40
C GLU A 12 -4.69 -7.60 -0.85
N THR A 13 -5.21 -8.79 -1.06
CA THR A 13 -6.11 -9.07 -2.19
C THR A 13 -7.39 -8.24 -2.08
N ALA A 14 -7.95 -8.16 -0.87
CA ALA A 14 -9.15 -7.36 -0.64
C ALA A 14 -8.89 -5.88 -0.91
N VAL A 15 -7.75 -5.36 -0.46
CA VAL A 15 -7.35 -3.97 -0.71
C VAL A 15 -7.17 -3.73 -2.21
N CYS A 16 -6.49 -4.65 -2.89
CA CYS A 16 -6.28 -4.52 -4.33
C CYS A 16 -7.61 -4.42 -5.08
N ARG A 17 -8.56 -5.29 -4.75
CA ARG A 17 -9.89 -5.27 -5.36
C ARG A 17 -10.63 -3.96 -5.08
N TYR A 18 -10.54 -3.50 -3.84
CA TYR A 18 -11.16 -2.24 -3.44
C TYR A 18 -10.61 -1.08 -4.28
N LEU A 19 -9.28 -1.00 -4.41
CA LEU A 19 -8.64 0.07 -5.17
C LEU A 19 -8.91 -0.05 -6.67
N GLN A 20 -8.99 -1.26 -7.19
CA GLN A 20 -9.36 -1.47 -8.60
C GLN A 20 -10.75 -0.92 -8.89
N LYS A 21 -11.68 -1.08 -7.98
CA LYS A 21 -13.02 -0.49 -8.12
C LYS A 21 -12.98 1.04 -8.07
N GLN A 22 -11.95 1.61 -7.46
CA GLN A 22 -11.75 3.06 -7.44
C GLN A 22 -11.00 3.57 -8.67
N GLY A 23 -10.67 2.68 -9.61
CA GLY A 23 -10.04 3.07 -10.86
C GLY A 23 -8.54 2.87 -10.92
N LEU A 24 -7.93 2.27 -9.89
CA LEU A 24 -6.49 1.99 -9.92
C LEU A 24 -6.23 0.69 -10.67
N LYS A 25 -5.13 0.66 -11.41
CA LYS A 25 -4.69 -0.50 -12.17
C LYS A 25 -3.50 -1.14 -11.46
N LEU A 26 -3.58 -2.45 -11.22
CA LEU A 26 -2.48 -3.18 -10.57
C LEU A 26 -1.31 -3.37 -11.52
N LEU A 27 -0.11 -3.04 -11.04
CA LEU A 27 1.13 -3.30 -11.76
C LEU A 27 1.92 -4.42 -11.12
N THR A 28 2.11 -4.38 -9.80
CA THR A 28 2.93 -5.36 -9.08
C THR A 28 2.41 -5.56 -7.68
N ARG A 29 2.44 -6.80 -7.22
CA ARG A 29 2.13 -7.14 -5.82
C ARG A 29 3.40 -7.63 -5.14
N ASN A 30 3.56 -7.27 -3.88
CA ASN A 30 4.66 -7.76 -3.04
C ASN A 30 6.02 -7.58 -3.72
N TYR A 31 6.30 -6.34 -4.09
CA TYR A 31 7.58 -6.02 -4.70
C TYR A 31 8.66 -6.02 -3.63
N HIS A 32 9.70 -6.82 -3.86
CA HIS A 32 10.83 -6.93 -2.94
C HIS A 32 12.10 -6.36 -3.55
N SER A 33 12.88 -5.69 -2.73
CA SER A 33 14.21 -5.27 -3.09
C SER A 33 15.10 -5.38 -1.85
N ARG A 34 16.36 -5.04 -2.01
CA ARG A 34 17.34 -5.13 -0.93
C ARG A 34 16.94 -4.28 0.30
N GLY A 35 16.28 -3.17 0.10
CA GLY A 35 15.93 -2.23 1.16
C GLY A 35 14.59 -2.45 1.81
N GLY A 36 13.76 -3.35 1.27
CA GLY A 36 12.42 -3.58 1.81
C GLY A 36 11.44 -4.11 0.80
N GLU A 37 10.16 -3.92 1.10
CA GLU A 37 9.10 -4.39 0.21
C GLU A 37 7.96 -3.36 0.14
N ILE A 38 7.20 -3.43 -0.94
CA ILE A 38 5.99 -2.63 -1.13
C ILE A 38 4.84 -3.59 -1.40
N ASP A 39 3.77 -3.44 -0.65
CA ASP A 39 2.64 -4.37 -0.73
C ASP A 39 1.95 -4.34 -2.09
N LEU A 40 1.66 -3.15 -2.61
CA LEU A 40 1.02 -2.98 -3.90
C LEU A 40 1.62 -1.80 -4.63
N ILE A 41 1.85 -1.98 -5.93
CA ILE A 41 2.23 -0.88 -6.84
C ILE A 41 1.14 -0.80 -7.88
N MET A 42 0.48 0.35 -7.95
CA MET A 42 -0.68 0.54 -8.82
C MET A 42 -0.53 1.83 -9.62
N GLN A 43 -1.41 2.02 -10.58
CA GLN A 43 -1.44 3.22 -11.39
C GLN A 43 -2.83 3.84 -11.33
N HIS A 44 -2.87 5.12 -10.99
CA HIS A 44 -4.09 5.90 -10.89
C HIS A 44 -4.00 7.01 -11.94
N GLY A 45 -4.58 6.77 -13.12
CA GLY A 45 -4.35 7.64 -14.26
C GLY A 45 -2.88 7.62 -14.66
N THR A 46 -2.22 8.77 -14.60
CA THR A 46 -0.79 8.91 -14.90
C THR A 46 0.08 8.93 -13.64
N VAL A 47 -0.51 8.68 -12.47
CA VAL A 47 0.20 8.68 -11.20
C VAL A 47 0.55 7.26 -10.78
N LEU A 48 1.82 7.02 -10.46
CA LEU A 48 2.26 5.76 -9.87
C LEU A 48 2.01 5.81 -8.37
N VAL A 49 1.35 4.80 -7.84
CA VAL A 49 0.94 4.78 -6.43
C VAL A 49 1.61 3.59 -5.75
N PHE A 50 2.41 3.87 -4.74
CA PHE A 50 3.05 2.86 -3.90
C PHE A 50 2.23 2.75 -2.62
N ILE A 51 1.73 1.55 -2.32
CA ILE A 51 0.70 1.37 -1.31
C ILE A 51 1.19 0.45 -0.20
N GLU A 52 1.09 0.93 1.04
CA GLU A 52 1.32 0.14 2.24
C GLU A 52 -0.03 -0.25 2.82
N VAL A 53 -0.21 -1.55 3.05
CA VAL A 53 -1.44 -2.10 3.63
C VAL A 53 -1.21 -2.33 5.13
N ARG A 54 -2.10 -1.78 5.95
CA ARG A 54 -2.03 -1.89 7.42
C ARG A 54 -3.28 -2.53 7.96
N PHE A 55 -3.17 -3.78 8.39
CA PHE A 55 -4.27 -4.45 9.08
C PHE A 55 -4.23 -4.07 10.56
N ARG A 56 -5.38 -3.62 11.08
CA ARG A 56 -5.49 -3.19 12.48
C ARG A 56 -6.73 -3.81 13.09
N ARG A 57 -6.66 -4.10 14.39
CA ARG A 57 -7.81 -4.65 15.12
C ARG A 57 -8.94 -3.63 15.25
N SER A 58 -8.58 -2.35 15.32
CA SER A 58 -9.54 -1.28 15.53
C SER A 58 -9.05 -0.01 14.86
N SER A 59 -9.98 0.77 14.32
CA SER A 59 -9.71 2.10 13.78
C SER A 59 -9.84 3.20 14.84
N ALA A 60 -10.03 2.84 16.11
CA ALA A 60 -10.30 3.78 17.18
C ALA A 60 -9.12 4.66 17.58
N TYR A 61 -7.88 4.22 17.30
CA TYR A 61 -6.67 4.89 17.76
C TYR A 61 -5.87 5.46 16.59
N GLY A 62 -6.26 6.66 16.15
CA GLY A 62 -5.58 7.34 15.09
C GLY A 62 -5.80 6.73 13.71
N THR A 63 -5.11 7.27 12.70
CA THR A 63 -5.21 6.79 11.32
C THR A 63 -4.17 5.71 11.06
N ALA A 64 -4.40 4.91 10.02
CA ALA A 64 -3.43 3.90 9.61
C ALA A 64 -2.11 4.55 9.19
N ALA A 65 -2.15 5.74 8.59
CA ALA A 65 -0.95 6.45 8.17
C ALA A 65 -0.03 6.77 9.36
N GLU A 66 -0.62 7.08 10.51
CA GLU A 66 0.15 7.39 11.73
C GLU A 66 0.94 6.18 12.24
N THR A 67 0.57 4.97 11.84
CA THR A 67 1.28 3.77 12.26
C THR A 67 2.52 3.50 11.41
N VAL A 68 2.73 4.23 10.31
CA VAL A 68 3.89 4.05 9.44
C VAL A 68 4.99 4.96 9.93
N THR A 69 5.98 4.37 10.59
CA THR A 69 7.10 5.11 11.19
C THR A 69 7.96 5.78 10.13
N ARG A 70 8.76 6.77 10.55
CA ARG A 70 9.72 7.42 9.66
C ARG A 70 10.69 6.42 9.03
N THR A 71 11.15 5.46 9.82
CA THR A 71 12.03 4.40 9.32
C THR A 71 11.37 3.59 8.22
N LYS A 72 10.11 3.21 8.43
CA LYS A 72 9.36 2.47 7.42
C LYS A 72 9.12 3.34 6.18
N GLN A 73 8.81 4.61 6.36
CA GLN A 73 8.64 5.53 5.22
C GLN A 73 9.89 5.60 4.36
N ARG A 74 11.07 5.72 4.99
CA ARG A 74 12.35 5.76 4.26
C ARG A 74 12.59 4.49 3.48
N ARG A 75 12.25 3.33 4.06
CA ARG A 75 12.39 2.05 3.37
C ARG A 75 11.47 1.96 2.18
N LEU A 76 10.23 2.42 2.33
CA LEU A 76 9.27 2.44 1.23
C LEU A 76 9.75 3.35 0.10
N ILE A 77 10.23 4.55 0.43
CA ILE A 77 10.75 5.50 -0.54
C ILE A 77 11.93 4.90 -1.29
N HIS A 78 12.88 4.30 -0.56
CA HIS A 78 14.06 3.69 -1.16
C HIS A 78 13.67 2.54 -2.10
N THR A 79 12.76 1.70 -1.67
CA THR A 79 12.29 0.57 -2.48
C THR A 79 11.56 1.07 -3.74
N ALA A 80 10.77 2.13 -3.60
CA ALA A 80 10.09 2.75 -4.74
C ALA A 80 11.10 3.31 -5.76
N GLU A 81 12.17 3.94 -5.29
CA GLU A 81 13.22 4.44 -6.16
C GLU A 81 13.87 3.30 -6.95
N GLN A 82 14.12 2.17 -6.29
CA GLN A 82 14.67 1.00 -6.98
C GLN A 82 13.70 0.46 -8.03
N TYR A 83 12.41 0.44 -7.72
CA TYR A 83 11.40 0.03 -8.69
C TYR A 83 11.42 0.94 -9.91
N LEU A 84 11.47 2.25 -9.71
CA LEU A 84 11.48 3.22 -10.79
C LEU A 84 12.72 3.10 -11.67
N GLN A 85 13.86 2.75 -11.09
CA GLN A 85 15.09 2.55 -11.84
C GLN A 85 15.04 1.30 -12.72
N ARG A 86 14.37 0.25 -12.24
CA ARG A 86 14.30 -1.03 -12.95
C ARG A 86 13.18 -1.10 -13.97
N HIS A 87 12.09 -0.41 -13.70
CA HIS A 87 10.88 -0.46 -14.52
C HIS A 87 10.58 0.91 -15.09
N ARG A 88 10.75 1.04 -16.38
CA ARG A 88 10.52 2.31 -17.07
C ARG A 88 9.06 2.45 -17.43
N ILE A 89 8.25 2.71 -16.41
CA ILE A 89 6.82 2.91 -16.57
C ILE A 89 6.55 4.38 -16.79
N GLN A 90 5.76 4.67 -17.83
CA GLN A 90 5.40 6.06 -18.11
C GLN A 90 4.46 6.58 -17.03
N HIS A 91 4.85 7.67 -16.40
CA HIS A 91 4.09 8.29 -15.33
C HIS A 91 4.49 9.76 -15.19
N ASP A 92 3.56 10.57 -14.70
CA ASP A 92 3.82 12.00 -14.48
C ASP A 92 4.35 12.27 -13.07
N SER A 93 3.87 11.50 -12.10
CA SER A 93 4.25 11.68 -10.71
C SER A 93 4.04 10.39 -9.94
N CYS A 94 4.52 10.38 -8.70
CA CYS A 94 4.35 9.26 -7.78
C CYS A 94 3.75 9.76 -6.48
N ARG A 95 3.07 8.87 -5.78
CA ARG A 95 2.63 9.16 -4.42
C ARG A 95 2.65 7.88 -3.59
N PHE A 96 2.67 8.06 -2.27
CA PHE A 96 2.64 6.97 -1.30
C PHE A 96 1.29 6.99 -0.58
N ASP A 97 0.55 5.91 -0.71
CA ASP A 97 -0.75 5.77 -0.05
C ASP A 97 -0.67 4.70 1.04
N VAL A 98 -1.51 4.85 2.03
CA VAL A 98 -1.67 3.84 3.08
C VAL A 98 -3.14 3.44 3.11
N VAL A 99 -3.39 2.14 3.12
CA VAL A 99 -4.75 1.62 3.30
C VAL A 99 -4.80 0.87 4.62
N GLY A 100 -5.57 1.41 5.56
CA GLY A 100 -5.86 0.75 6.81
C GLY A 100 -7.03 -0.19 6.63
N VAL A 101 -6.91 -1.40 7.15
CA VAL A 101 -7.95 -2.43 7.07
C VAL A 101 -8.27 -2.89 8.47
N SER A 102 -9.53 -2.89 8.82
CA SER A 102 -10.00 -3.45 10.08
C SER A 102 -11.23 -4.32 9.81
N LEU A 103 -11.55 -5.19 10.76
CA LEU A 103 -12.72 -6.04 10.64
C LEU A 103 -13.96 -5.27 11.11
N ALA A 104 -15.02 -5.40 10.34
CA ALA A 104 -16.35 -4.89 10.70
C ALA A 104 -17.32 -6.06 10.71
N ASN A 105 -18.55 -5.82 11.15
CA ASN A 105 -19.56 -6.88 11.26
C ASN A 105 -19.85 -7.59 9.94
N SER A 106 -19.72 -6.87 8.83
CA SER A 106 -20.05 -7.39 7.50
C SER A 106 -18.82 -7.60 6.61
N GLY A 107 -17.61 -7.60 7.17
CA GLY A 107 -16.39 -7.81 6.41
C GLY A 107 -15.29 -6.82 6.78
N TYR A 108 -14.52 -6.38 5.78
CA TYR A 108 -13.44 -5.43 6.00
C TYR A 108 -13.94 -4.00 5.90
N GLU A 109 -13.45 -3.17 6.81
CA GLU A 109 -13.60 -1.72 6.75
C GLU A 109 -12.26 -1.15 6.32
N MET A 110 -12.27 -0.31 5.27
CA MET A 110 -11.03 0.21 4.70
C MET A 110 -10.96 1.73 4.81
N GLN A 111 -9.79 2.22 5.16
CA GLN A 111 -9.47 3.63 5.20
C GLN A 111 -8.34 3.88 4.22
N TRP A 112 -8.64 4.51 3.11
CA TRP A 112 -7.66 4.81 2.05
C TRP A 112 -7.16 6.24 2.24
N ILE A 113 -5.89 6.36 2.58
CA ILE A 113 -5.23 7.64 2.82
C ILE A 113 -4.29 7.90 1.66
N GLN A 114 -4.69 8.81 0.78
CA GLN A 114 -3.87 9.17 -0.37
C GLN A 114 -2.79 10.14 0.05
N ASN A 115 -1.61 9.98 -0.56
CA ASN A 115 -0.46 10.86 -0.31
C ASN A 115 -0.18 10.97 1.18
N ALA A 116 -0.05 9.81 1.82
CA ALA A 116 0.06 9.71 3.27
C ALA A 116 1.38 10.27 3.81
N PHE A 117 2.43 10.28 2.99
CA PHE A 117 3.72 10.89 3.32
C PHE A 117 4.46 11.22 2.03
N GLU A 118 5.41 12.11 2.12
CA GLU A 118 6.16 12.60 0.97
C GLU A 118 7.62 12.13 1.00
N GLN A 119 8.24 12.18 -0.17
CA GLN A 119 9.64 11.80 -0.34
C GLN A 119 10.61 12.75 0.34
N GLY A 120 10.22 13.99 0.51
CA GLY A 120 11.10 15.03 1.04
C GLY A 120 11.41 14.93 2.53
#